data_d3991e34d4438c6202410b65b809b857
#
_entry.id   d3991e34d4438c6202410b65b809b857
#
_cell.length_a   1.000
_cell.length_b   1.000
_cell.length_c   1.000
_cell.angle_alpha   90.00
_cell.angle_beta   90.00
_cell.angle_gamma   90.00
#
_symmetry.space_group_name_H-M   'P 1'
#
loop_
_entity.id
_entity.type
_entity.pdbx_description
1 polymer ?
#
loop_
_entity_poly.entity_id
_entity_poly.type
_entity_poly.pdbx_seq_one_letter_code
_entity_poly.pdbx_strand_id
1 'polypeptide(L)'
;MKDLASKTLPSKVSPAVEMESLSMQWGTNSVLSKVSLIMKPGERIAIIGPSGSGKSTVLRLLAGLLLPSSGELKLFGVIQKYLRLDQNIPPDVRLVFQNPALIASLTVEENVGFLLKKNSQIGDKEIKDIVISCLEEVGLYDIAEKFPGQLSGGMQKRVSFARALINDPINNSSSMPLLLFDEPTAGLDPVASTRIEDLIVKTTTLARGCSIVVSHVLSTIERASERVV
;
A
#
# COMPACT_ATOMS: atom_id res chain seq x y z
N MET A 1 44.57 33.07 -2.29
CA MET A 1 43.87 31.99 -1.59
C MET A 1 42.39 32.37 -1.59
N LYS A 2 41.61 31.78 -2.46
CA LYS A 2 40.14 32.03 -2.54
C LYS A 2 39.45 30.81 -2.02
N ASP A 3 38.74 30.98 -0.91
CA ASP A 3 37.85 29.97 -0.33
C ASP A 3 36.70 29.68 -1.30
N LEU A 4 36.71 28.49 -1.86
CA LEU A 4 35.58 27.90 -2.56
C LEU A 4 34.80 27.09 -1.55
N ALA A 5 33.95 27.76 -0.76
CA ALA A 5 32.90 27.12 0.00
C ALA A 5 31.86 26.59 -1.00
N SER A 6 31.99 25.32 -1.38
CA SER A 6 30.95 24.60 -2.12
C SER A 6 29.73 24.45 -1.20
N LYS A 7 28.75 25.34 -1.37
CA LYS A 7 27.39 25.14 -0.85
C LYS A 7 26.81 23.89 -1.54
N THR A 8 26.93 22.74 -0.91
CA THR A 8 26.09 21.58 -1.21
C THR A 8 24.66 21.98 -0.90
N LEU A 9 23.89 22.27 -1.97
CA LEU A 9 22.44 22.38 -1.90
C LEU A 9 21.91 21.05 -1.31
N PRO A 10 20.98 21.05 -0.35
CA PRO A 10 20.37 19.83 0.13
C PRO A 10 19.72 19.15 -1.08
N SER A 11 20.05 17.88 -1.29
CA SER A 11 19.42 17.04 -2.31
C SER A 11 17.92 17.08 -2.10
N LYS A 12 17.19 17.63 -3.07
CA LYS A 12 15.74 17.78 -3.03
C LYS A 12 15.14 16.35 -3.01
N VAL A 13 14.78 15.85 -1.85
CA VAL A 13 14.15 14.54 -1.72
C VAL A 13 12.86 14.59 -2.51
N SER A 14 12.73 13.72 -3.51
CA SER A 14 11.53 13.64 -4.35
C SER A 14 10.30 13.29 -3.50
N PRO A 15 9.12 13.89 -3.77
CA PRO A 15 7.88 13.47 -3.14
C PRO A 15 7.61 11.98 -3.33
N ALA A 16 6.97 11.35 -2.36
CA ALA A 16 6.52 9.97 -2.48
C ALA A 16 5.39 9.85 -3.51
N VAL A 17 4.47 10.82 -3.51
CA VAL A 17 3.39 10.95 -4.49
C VAL A 17 3.33 12.40 -4.96
N GLU A 18 3.21 12.59 -6.27
CA GLU A 18 2.94 13.88 -6.90
C GLU A 18 1.86 13.67 -7.97
N MET A 19 0.70 14.25 -7.76
CA MET A 19 -0.41 14.27 -8.69
C MET A 19 -0.59 15.71 -9.18
N GLU A 20 -0.52 15.94 -10.49
CA GLU A 20 -0.71 17.26 -11.11
C GLU A 20 -1.93 17.24 -12.00
N SER A 21 -2.98 17.97 -11.59
CA SER A 21 -4.24 18.14 -12.36
C SER A 21 -4.79 16.80 -12.90
N LEU A 22 -4.70 15.75 -12.11
CA LEU A 22 -5.02 14.38 -12.49
C LEU A 22 -6.54 14.22 -12.64
N SER A 23 -6.97 13.70 -13.79
CA SER A 23 -8.39 13.45 -14.07
C SER A 23 -8.58 11.99 -14.48
N MET A 24 -9.77 11.45 -14.15
CA MET A 24 -10.17 10.10 -14.55
C MET A 24 -11.61 10.09 -15.00
N GLN A 25 -11.86 9.48 -16.17
CA GLN A 25 -13.17 9.37 -16.79
C GLN A 25 -13.48 7.91 -17.14
N TRP A 26 -14.74 7.50 -16.96
CA TRP A 26 -15.29 6.24 -17.41
C TRP A 26 -16.40 6.53 -18.43
N GLY A 27 -16.07 6.41 -19.73
CA GLY A 27 -16.96 6.88 -20.79
C GLY A 27 -17.23 8.39 -20.63
N THR A 28 -18.47 8.77 -20.43
CA THR A 28 -18.90 10.17 -20.21
C THR A 28 -18.85 10.61 -18.75
N ASN A 29 -18.67 9.68 -17.80
CA ASN A 29 -18.68 9.99 -16.37
C ASN A 29 -17.30 10.43 -15.88
N SER A 30 -17.19 11.67 -15.39
CA SER A 30 -15.98 12.16 -14.74
C SER A 30 -15.97 11.71 -13.28
N VAL A 31 -14.98 10.91 -12.91
CA VAL A 31 -14.79 10.40 -11.54
C VAL A 31 -13.81 11.27 -10.75
N LEU A 32 -12.75 11.73 -11.41
CA LEU A 32 -11.79 12.68 -10.85
C LEU A 32 -11.61 13.83 -11.83
N SER A 33 -11.57 15.06 -11.32
CA SER A 33 -11.41 16.26 -12.14
C SER A 33 -10.30 17.15 -11.59
N LYS A 34 -9.16 17.19 -12.28
CA LYS A 34 -7.99 18.05 -11.98
C LYS A 34 -7.53 17.98 -10.52
N VAL A 35 -7.47 16.76 -9.95
CA VAL A 35 -7.00 16.54 -8.58
C VAL A 35 -5.49 16.71 -8.52
N SER A 36 -5.01 17.50 -7.55
CA SER A 36 -3.57 17.68 -7.30
C SER A 36 -3.27 17.34 -5.85
N LEU A 37 -2.19 16.58 -5.64
CA LEU A 37 -1.74 16.14 -4.31
C LEU A 37 -0.22 15.96 -4.32
N ILE A 38 0.43 16.47 -3.29
CA ILE A 38 1.84 16.18 -3.00
C ILE A 38 1.91 15.50 -1.64
N MET A 39 2.62 14.37 -1.58
CA MET A 39 2.88 13.60 -0.38
C MET A 39 4.39 13.46 -0.18
N LYS A 40 4.87 13.80 1.01
CA LYS A 40 6.28 13.68 1.37
C LYS A 40 6.65 12.23 1.71
N PRO A 41 7.92 11.83 1.56
CA PRO A 41 8.41 10.57 2.08
C PRO A 41 8.14 10.44 3.59
N GLY A 42 7.68 9.25 4.01
CA GLY A 42 7.34 8.93 5.39
C GLY A 42 6.01 9.50 5.89
N GLU A 43 5.29 10.30 5.09
CA GLU A 43 4.01 10.90 5.47
C GLU A 43 2.89 9.85 5.52
N ARG A 44 1.91 10.05 6.40
CA ARG A 44 0.69 9.25 6.52
C ARG A 44 -0.52 10.13 6.24
N ILE A 45 -1.28 9.83 5.20
CA ILE A 45 -2.41 10.64 4.73
C ILE A 45 -3.70 9.83 4.82
N ALA A 46 -4.80 10.45 5.26
CA ALA A 46 -6.14 9.94 5.06
C ALA A 46 -6.84 10.69 3.93
N ILE A 47 -7.49 9.96 3.02
CA ILE A 47 -8.40 10.50 2.01
C ILE A 47 -9.82 10.27 2.48
N ILE A 48 -10.59 11.35 2.62
CA ILE A 48 -11.98 11.32 3.06
C ILE A 48 -12.92 11.84 1.97
N GLY A 49 -14.19 11.54 2.11
CA GLY A 49 -15.22 12.05 1.19
C GLY A 49 -16.40 11.09 1.09
N PRO A 50 -17.51 11.52 0.47
CA PRO A 50 -18.71 10.70 0.32
C PRO A 50 -18.45 9.44 -0.52
N SER A 51 -19.36 8.46 -0.39
CA SER A 51 -19.31 7.27 -1.24
C SER A 51 -19.42 7.68 -2.72
N GLY A 52 -18.63 7.03 -3.59
CA GLY A 52 -18.62 7.36 -5.02
C GLY A 52 -17.77 8.58 -5.41
N SER A 53 -17.10 9.28 -4.48
CA SER A 53 -16.27 10.46 -4.80
C SER A 53 -14.93 10.14 -5.49
N GLY A 54 -14.64 8.87 -5.81
CA GLY A 54 -13.43 8.49 -6.53
C GLY A 54 -12.25 8.07 -5.64
N LYS A 55 -12.41 7.95 -4.32
CA LYS A 55 -11.30 7.59 -3.39
C LYS A 55 -10.59 6.29 -3.77
N SER A 56 -11.34 5.20 -3.97
CA SER A 56 -10.77 3.92 -4.41
C SER A 56 -10.17 4.01 -5.82
N THR A 57 -10.65 4.93 -6.67
CA THR A 57 -10.06 5.20 -7.98
C THR A 57 -8.67 5.85 -7.82
N VAL A 58 -8.51 6.78 -6.88
CA VAL A 58 -7.20 7.35 -6.55
C VAL A 58 -6.24 6.24 -6.10
N LEU A 59 -6.66 5.34 -5.19
CA LEU A 59 -5.80 4.23 -4.76
C LEU A 59 -5.40 3.31 -5.93
N ARG A 60 -6.33 3.02 -6.84
CA ARG A 60 -6.03 2.18 -8.03
C ARG A 60 -5.07 2.85 -9.01
N LEU A 61 -5.17 4.18 -9.19
CA LEU A 61 -4.19 4.95 -9.97
C LEU A 61 -2.81 4.90 -9.32
N LEU A 62 -2.72 5.13 -8.01
CA LEU A 62 -1.46 5.03 -7.25
C LEU A 62 -0.87 3.62 -7.28
N ALA A 63 -1.71 2.58 -7.25
CA ALA A 63 -1.27 1.19 -7.35
C ALA A 63 -0.83 0.79 -8.78
N GLY A 64 -0.99 1.68 -9.77
CA GLY A 64 -0.70 1.39 -11.18
C GLY A 64 -1.65 0.38 -11.82
N LEU A 65 -2.84 0.19 -11.23
CA LEU A 65 -3.90 -0.65 -11.78
C LEU A 65 -4.75 0.08 -12.81
N LEU A 66 -4.66 1.41 -12.83
CA LEU A 66 -5.32 2.31 -13.77
C LEU A 66 -4.32 3.39 -14.20
N LEU A 67 -4.52 3.94 -15.40
CA LEU A 67 -3.85 5.15 -15.85
C LEU A 67 -4.83 6.32 -15.85
N PRO A 68 -4.38 7.54 -15.51
CA PRO A 68 -5.24 8.72 -15.56
C PRO A 68 -5.63 9.05 -17.01
N SER A 69 -6.83 9.62 -17.18
CA SER A 69 -7.28 10.11 -18.49
C SER A 69 -6.54 11.38 -18.93
N SER A 70 -6.10 12.20 -17.97
CA SER A 70 -5.25 13.37 -18.17
C SER A 70 -4.57 13.78 -16.87
N GLY A 71 -3.59 14.68 -16.97
CA GLY A 71 -2.72 15.08 -15.86
C GLY A 71 -1.52 14.14 -15.72
N GLU A 72 -0.71 14.33 -14.70
CA GLU A 72 0.50 13.56 -14.46
C GLU A 72 0.51 12.95 -13.06
N LEU A 73 0.96 11.70 -12.96
CA LEU A 73 1.22 10.99 -11.71
C LEU A 73 2.69 10.61 -11.64
N LYS A 74 3.38 11.03 -10.57
CA LYS A 74 4.72 10.56 -10.23
C LYS A 74 4.71 9.84 -8.89
N LEU A 75 5.42 8.73 -8.82
CA LEU A 75 5.70 8.00 -7.59
C LEU A 75 7.21 8.00 -7.38
N PHE A 76 7.66 8.49 -6.22
CA PHE A 76 9.08 8.63 -5.89
C PHE A 76 9.90 9.35 -7.00
N GLY A 77 9.30 10.37 -7.63
CA GLY A 77 9.88 11.13 -8.73
C GLY A 77 9.80 10.48 -10.10
N VAL A 78 9.26 9.25 -10.22
CA VAL A 78 9.13 8.52 -11.49
C VAL A 78 7.72 8.66 -12.05
N ILE A 79 7.60 9.18 -13.30
CA ILE A 79 6.32 9.34 -13.99
C ILE A 79 5.71 7.96 -14.30
N GLN A 80 4.44 7.77 -13.94
CA GLN A 80 3.70 6.55 -14.17
C GLN A 80 2.98 6.59 -15.54
N LYS A 81 3.63 6.06 -16.57
CA LYS A 81 3.12 6.04 -17.97
C LYS A 81 2.47 4.72 -18.37
N TYR A 82 2.72 3.66 -17.62
CA TYR A 82 2.30 2.30 -17.93
C TYR A 82 1.59 1.67 -16.74
N LEU A 83 0.70 0.71 -17.02
CA LEU A 83 0.14 -0.12 -15.96
C LEU A 83 1.26 -0.89 -15.25
N ARG A 84 1.04 -1.21 -13.98
CA ARG A 84 2.03 -1.92 -13.15
C ARG A 84 2.56 -3.20 -13.80
N LEU A 85 1.67 -3.95 -14.49
CA LEU A 85 2.02 -5.21 -15.16
C LEU A 85 2.92 -5.03 -16.39
N ASP A 86 2.91 -3.83 -16.98
CA ASP A 86 3.69 -3.49 -18.18
C ASP A 86 5.03 -2.81 -17.84
N GLN A 87 5.32 -2.63 -16.53
CA GLN A 87 6.56 -2.02 -16.06
C GLN A 87 7.61 -3.09 -15.73
N ASN A 88 8.83 -2.92 -16.22
CA ASN A 88 9.96 -3.81 -15.89
C ASN A 88 10.30 -3.76 -14.39
N ILE A 89 10.32 -2.56 -13.82
CA ILE A 89 10.59 -2.32 -12.39
C ILE A 89 9.50 -1.37 -11.88
N PRO A 90 8.35 -1.91 -11.44
CA PRO A 90 7.30 -1.07 -10.88
C PRO A 90 7.72 -0.51 -9.51
N PRO A 91 7.23 0.69 -9.12
CA PRO A 91 7.46 1.23 -7.79
C PRO A 91 6.89 0.29 -6.71
N ASP A 92 7.52 0.29 -5.51
CA ASP A 92 7.03 -0.53 -4.39
C ASP A 92 5.75 0.08 -3.79
N VAL A 93 4.63 -0.27 -4.39
CA VAL A 93 3.29 0.10 -3.91
C VAL A 93 2.54 -1.16 -3.52
N ARG A 94 2.00 -1.19 -2.31
CA ARG A 94 1.30 -2.34 -1.75
C ARG A 94 -0.11 -1.92 -1.37
N LEU A 95 -1.12 -2.62 -1.88
CA LEU A 95 -2.54 -2.30 -1.70
C LEU A 95 -3.22 -3.37 -0.85
N VAL A 96 -3.78 -2.92 0.27
CA VAL A 96 -4.70 -3.69 1.11
C VAL A 96 -6.12 -3.28 0.73
N PHE A 97 -6.85 -4.20 0.11
CA PHE A 97 -8.22 -3.98 -0.34
C PHE A 97 -9.23 -4.06 0.80
N GLN A 98 -10.37 -3.43 0.65
CA GLN A 98 -11.52 -3.54 1.55
C GLN A 98 -11.91 -5.01 1.78
N ASN A 99 -12.03 -5.79 0.70
CA ASN A 99 -12.11 -7.25 0.74
C ASN A 99 -10.68 -7.81 0.65
N PRO A 100 -10.29 -8.77 1.47
CA PRO A 100 -8.90 -9.26 1.58
C PRO A 100 -8.25 -9.72 0.28
N ALA A 101 -9.03 -9.99 -0.76
CA ALA A 101 -8.57 -10.43 -2.09
C ALA A 101 -7.57 -11.61 -1.98
N LEU A 102 -7.88 -12.58 -1.13
CA LEU A 102 -7.11 -13.81 -1.02
C LEU A 102 -7.53 -14.78 -2.11
N ILE A 103 -6.58 -15.50 -2.67
CA ILE A 103 -6.81 -16.53 -3.68
C ILE A 103 -7.32 -17.77 -2.94
N ALA A 104 -8.59 -18.14 -3.16
CA ALA A 104 -9.28 -19.18 -2.41
C ALA A 104 -8.66 -20.58 -2.56
N SER A 105 -8.02 -20.86 -3.70
CA SER A 105 -7.35 -22.12 -4.00
C SER A 105 -5.94 -22.25 -3.45
N LEU A 106 -5.40 -21.20 -2.85
CA LEU A 106 -4.08 -21.16 -2.25
C LEU A 106 -4.20 -21.16 -0.72
N THR A 107 -3.23 -21.78 -0.04
CA THR A 107 -3.10 -21.70 1.42
C THR A 107 -2.77 -20.27 1.87
N VAL A 108 -2.80 -20.02 3.17
CA VAL A 108 -2.36 -18.73 3.74
C VAL A 108 -0.90 -18.47 3.42
N GLU A 109 -0.02 -19.48 3.60
CA GLU A 109 1.40 -19.37 3.24
C GLU A 109 1.59 -18.99 1.78
N GLU A 110 0.87 -19.65 0.88
CA GLU A 110 0.95 -19.38 -0.56
C GLU A 110 0.39 -18.00 -0.92
N ASN A 111 -0.68 -17.55 -0.27
CA ASN A 111 -1.23 -16.21 -0.47
C ASN A 111 -0.26 -15.11 -0.03
N VAL A 112 0.37 -15.29 1.13
CA VAL A 112 1.32 -14.30 1.69
C VAL A 112 2.62 -14.34 0.91
N GLY A 113 3.20 -15.53 0.66
CA GLY A 113 4.47 -15.73 -0.04
C GLY A 113 4.37 -15.63 -1.57
N PHE A 114 3.21 -15.31 -2.14
CA PHE A 114 2.97 -15.37 -3.60
C PHE A 114 4.00 -14.62 -4.44
N LEU A 115 4.40 -13.43 -4.01
CA LEU A 115 5.38 -12.63 -4.71
C LEU A 115 6.80 -13.20 -4.59
N LEU A 116 7.14 -13.81 -3.45
CA LEU A 116 8.45 -14.42 -3.23
C LEU A 116 8.66 -15.66 -4.09
N LYS A 117 7.61 -16.47 -4.29
CA LYS A 117 7.65 -17.67 -5.15
C LYS A 117 7.95 -17.38 -6.62
N LYS A 118 7.75 -16.14 -7.09
CA LYS A 118 8.17 -15.73 -8.44
C LYS A 118 9.66 -15.55 -8.56
N ASN A 119 10.37 -15.46 -7.46
CA ASN A 119 11.80 -15.22 -7.42
C ASN A 119 12.54 -16.54 -7.21
N SER A 120 13.11 -17.09 -8.28
CA SER A 120 13.83 -18.38 -8.28
C SER A 120 15.10 -18.42 -7.41
N GLN A 121 15.49 -17.30 -6.81
CA GLN A 121 16.71 -17.20 -5.99
C GLN A 121 16.40 -17.44 -4.49
N ILE A 122 15.12 -17.46 -4.08
CA ILE A 122 14.72 -17.70 -2.69
C ILE A 122 14.25 -19.14 -2.56
N GLY A 123 14.83 -19.89 -1.61
CA GLY A 123 14.44 -21.28 -1.34
C GLY A 123 13.10 -21.37 -0.59
N ASP A 124 12.36 -22.46 -0.80
CA ASP A 124 11.04 -22.67 -0.18
C ASP A 124 11.07 -22.56 1.35
N LYS A 125 12.13 -23.02 2.00
CA LYS A 125 12.30 -22.89 3.45
C LYS A 125 12.40 -21.44 3.89
N GLU A 126 13.18 -20.65 3.19
CA GLU A 126 13.36 -19.22 3.49
C GLU A 126 12.04 -18.45 3.26
N ILE A 127 11.30 -18.78 2.19
CA ILE A 127 9.96 -18.22 1.94
C ILE A 127 9.03 -18.53 3.11
N LYS A 128 9.03 -19.78 3.57
CA LYS A 128 8.20 -20.21 4.71
C LYS A 128 8.55 -19.42 5.99
N ASP A 129 9.82 -19.28 6.30
CA ASP A 129 10.29 -18.55 7.49
C ASP A 129 9.88 -17.06 7.42
N ILE A 130 10.02 -16.41 6.25
CA ILE A 130 9.57 -15.02 6.03
C ILE A 130 8.06 -14.91 6.23
N VAL A 131 7.28 -15.82 5.63
CA VAL A 131 5.81 -15.82 5.72
C VAL A 131 5.35 -15.99 7.15
N ILE A 132 5.92 -16.94 7.91
CA ILE A 132 5.59 -17.17 9.31
C ILE A 132 5.85 -15.91 10.12
N SER A 133 7.02 -15.29 9.96
CA SER A 133 7.34 -14.02 10.64
C SER A 133 6.32 -12.91 10.33
N CYS A 134 5.90 -12.75 9.06
CA CYS A 134 4.88 -11.76 8.70
C CYS A 134 3.50 -12.09 9.31
N LEU A 135 3.14 -13.37 9.43
CA LEU A 135 1.89 -13.78 10.07
C LEU A 135 1.91 -13.51 11.57
N GLU A 136 3.02 -13.77 12.25
CA GLU A 136 3.22 -13.47 13.67
C GLU A 136 3.12 -11.98 13.96
N GLU A 137 3.67 -11.13 13.08
CA GLU A 137 3.57 -9.66 13.19
C GLU A 137 2.13 -9.15 13.19
N VAL A 138 1.22 -9.86 12.53
CA VAL A 138 -0.22 -9.54 12.52
C VAL A 138 -1.02 -10.37 13.54
N GLY A 139 -0.36 -11.11 14.43
CA GLY A 139 -0.97 -11.90 15.51
C GLY A 139 -1.73 -13.11 14.98
N LEU A 140 -1.18 -13.80 13.99
CA LEU A 140 -1.71 -15.04 13.43
C LEU A 140 -0.68 -16.16 13.57
N TYR A 141 -1.04 -17.21 14.27
CA TYR A 141 -0.18 -18.34 14.59
C TYR A 141 -0.83 -19.65 14.07
N ASP A 142 -0.03 -20.60 13.65
CA ASP A 142 -0.45 -21.95 13.25
C ASP A 142 -1.57 -22.02 12.19
N ILE A 143 -1.55 -21.08 11.23
CA ILE A 143 -2.55 -21.02 10.17
C ILE A 143 -1.98 -21.07 8.75
N ALA A 144 -0.67 -21.22 8.61
CA ALA A 144 0.02 -21.15 7.30
C ALA A 144 -0.57 -22.12 6.27
N GLU A 145 -0.93 -23.33 6.70
CA GLU A 145 -1.48 -24.40 5.85
C GLU A 145 -3.01 -24.33 5.65
N LYS A 146 -3.70 -23.40 6.32
CA LYS A 146 -5.15 -23.22 6.16
C LYS A 146 -5.47 -22.51 4.84
N PHE A 147 -6.66 -22.79 4.32
CA PHE A 147 -7.22 -22.07 3.19
C PHE A 147 -8.05 -20.86 3.67
N PRO A 148 -8.19 -19.81 2.85
CA PRO A 148 -8.98 -18.62 3.19
C PRO A 148 -10.39 -18.94 3.72
N GLY A 149 -11.08 -19.92 3.13
CA GLY A 149 -12.42 -20.33 3.57
C GLY A 149 -12.50 -20.91 4.99
N GLN A 150 -11.38 -21.28 5.61
CA GLN A 150 -11.28 -21.78 6.98
C GLN A 150 -11.02 -20.67 8.01
N LEU A 151 -10.89 -19.42 7.55
CA LEU A 151 -10.56 -18.26 8.38
C LEU A 151 -11.79 -17.37 8.61
N SER A 152 -11.88 -16.75 9.80
CA SER A 152 -12.83 -15.68 10.02
C SER A 152 -12.49 -14.46 9.15
N GLY A 153 -13.46 -13.57 8.87
CA GLY A 153 -13.23 -12.37 8.10
C GLY A 153 -12.13 -11.47 8.67
N GLY A 154 -12.05 -11.35 9.99
CA GLY A 154 -10.97 -10.62 10.67
C GLY A 154 -9.59 -11.29 10.50
N MET A 155 -9.52 -12.63 10.46
CA MET A 155 -8.29 -13.36 10.16
C MET A 155 -7.87 -13.14 8.71
N GLN A 156 -8.81 -13.22 7.75
CA GLN A 156 -8.54 -12.95 6.34
C GLN A 156 -8.00 -11.54 6.12
N LYS A 157 -8.58 -10.53 6.80
CA LYS A 157 -8.05 -9.15 6.76
C LYS A 157 -6.61 -9.11 7.29
N ARG A 158 -6.31 -9.73 8.42
CA ARG A 158 -4.94 -9.76 8.96
C ARG A 158 -3.96 -10.49 8.04
N VAL A 159 -4.38 -11.54 7.34
CA VAL A 159 -3.55 -12.19 6.30
C VAL A 159 -3.23 -11.21 5.15
N SER A 160 -4.17 -10.37 4.75
CA SER A 160 -3.90 -9.34 3.71
C SER A 160 -2.89 -8.29 4.18
N PHE A 161 -2.85 -7.97 5.47
CA PHE A 161 -1.80 -7.12 6.05
C PHE A 161 -0.45 -7.85 6.09
N ALA A 162 -0.40 -9.12 6.48
CA ALA A 162 0.83 -9.91 6.42
C ALA A 162 1.40 -9.94 5.00
N ARG A 163 0.56 -10.11 3.98
CA ARG A 163 0.96 -10.02 2.57
C ARG A 163 1.55 -8.65 2.22
N ALA A 164 1.06 -7.56 2.80
CA ALA A 164 1.60 -6.22 2.57
C ALA A 164 2.92 -5.97 3.30
N LEU A 165 3.28 -6.78 4.31
CA LEU A 165 4.57 -6.72 5.00
C LEU A 165 5.70 -7.41 4.23
N ILE A 166 5.37 -8.31 3.30
CA ILE A 166 6.38 -9.06 2.55
C ILE A 166 7.33 -8.09 1.84
N ASN A 167 8.59 -8.17 2.22
CA ASN A 167 9.69 -7.58 1.48
C ASN A 167 10.33 -8.66 0.63
N ASP A 168 10.56 -8.37 -0.65
CA ASP A 168 11.40 -9.23 -1.48
C ASP A 168 12.87 -8.97 -1.10
N PRO A 169 13.58 -9.92 -0.46
CA PRO A 169 14.96 -9.69 -0.01
C PRO A 169 15.94 -9.51 -1.16
N ILE A 170 15.57 -9.92 -2.38
CA ILE A 170 16.44 -9.81 -3.56
C ILE A 170 16.20 -8.48 -4.29
N ASN A 171 14.94 -8.05 -4.38
CA ASN A 171 14.58 -6.72 -4.87
C ASN A 171 14.62 -5.68 -3.74
N ASN A 172 15.47 -5.91 -2.74
CA ASN A 172 15.69 -5.02 -1.61
C ASN A 172 16.27 -3.69 -2.12
N SER A 173 15.50 -3.06 -3.02
CA SER A 173 15.67 -1.65 -3.28
C SER A 173 15.40 -0.97 -1.95
N SER A 174 16.36 -0.22 -1.47
CA SER A 174 16.28 0.70 -0.33
C SER A 174 15.16 1.75 -0.50
N SER A 175 14.16 1.47 -1.31
CA SER A 175 13.04 2.33 -1.61
C SER A 175 11.96 2.14 -0.53
N MET A 176 11.61 3.24 0.07
CA MET A 176 10.47 3.37 0.97
C MET A 176 9.18 2.93 0.24
N PRO A 177 8.42 1.92 0.73
CA PRO A 177 7.18 1.52 0.08
C PRO A 177 6.06 2.53 0.29
N LEU A 178 5.11 2.59 -0.66
CA LEU A 178 3.83 3.25 -0.49
C LEU A 178 2.76 2.22 -0.16
N LEU A 179 2.21 2.30 1.05
CA LEU A 179 1.16 1.42 1.54
C LEU A 179 -0.21 2.07 1.34
N LEU A 180 -1.11 1.39 0.67
CA LEU A 180 -2.46 1.85 0.38
C LEU A 180 -3.47 0.98 1.10
N PHE A 181 -4.41 1.59 1.82
CA PHE A 181 -5.46 0.90 2.57
C PHE A 181 -6.82 1.42 2.14
N ASP A 182 -7.63 0.55 1.52
CA ASP A 182 -8.98 0.88 1.06
C ASP A 182 -10.00 0.37 2.07
N GLU A 183 -10.64 1.29 2.84
CA GLU A 183 -11.66 1.02 3.86
C GLU A 183 -11.31 -0.16 4.78
N PRO A 184 -10.12 -0.17 5.43
CA PRO A 184 -9.60 -1.35 6.12
C PRO A 184 -10.44 -1.80 7.32
N THR A 185 -11.18 -0.88 7.96
CA THR A 185 -12.02 -1.15 9.13
C THR A 185 -13.50 -1.30 8.80
N ALA A 186 -13.90 -1.16 7.53
CA ALA A 186 -15.30 -1.24 7.14
C ALA A 186 -15.93 -2.59 7.53
N GLY A 187 -17.12 -2.51 8.16
CA GLY A 187 -17.90 -3.69 8.57
C GLY A 187 -17.32 -4.47 9.77
N LEU A 188 -16.36 -3.89 10.50
CA LEU A 188 -15.84 -4.47 11.74
C LEU A 188 -16.49 -3.83 12.96
N ASP A 189 -16.56 -4.59 14.05
CA ASP A 189 -16.90 -4.06 15.36
C ASP A 189 -15.78 -3.14 15.89
N PRO A 190 -16.05 -2.29 16.91
CA PRO A 190 -15.08 -1.31 17.40
C PRO A 190 -13.76 -1.93 17.90
N VAL A 191 -13.80 -3.12 18.52
CA VAL A 191 -12.60 -3.79 19.05
C VAL A 191 -11.75 -4.32 17.91
N ALA A 192 -12.38 -4.94 16.91
CA ALA A 192 -11.69 -5.41 15.72
C ALA A 192 -11.12 -4.23 14.89
N SER A 193 -11.86 -3.11 14.80
CA SER A 193 -11.40 -1.89 14.13
C SER A 193 -10.13 -1.34 14.77
N THR A 194 -10.10 -1.20 16.09
CA THR A 194 -8.90 -0.74 16.83
C THR A 194 -7.67 -1.61 16.53
N ARG A 195 -7.86 -2.94 16.49
CA ARG A 195 -6.75 -3.85 16.14
C ARG A 195 -6.23 -3.63 14.72
N ILE A 196 -7.12 -3.37 13.76
CA ILE A 196 -6.73 -3.08 12.37
C ILE A 196 -6.03 -1.72 12.29
N GLU A 197 -6.51 -0.71 13.02
CA GLU A 197 -5.88 0.61 13.11
C GLU A 197 -4.44 0.50 13.64
N ASP A 198 -4.23 -0.25 14.72
CA ASP A 198 -2.90 -0.53 15.25
C ASP A 198 -2.02 -1.25 14.23
N LEU A 199 -2.59 -2.19 13.44
CA LEU A 199 -1.87 -2.86 12.36
C LEU A 199 -1.47 -1.92 11.22
N ILE A 200 -2.29 -0.95 10.84
CA ILE A 200 -1.94 0.06 9.83
C ILE A 200 -0.69 0.82 10.28
N VAL A 201 -0.71 1.35 11.51
CA VAL A 201 0.42 2.08 12.09
C VAL A 201 1.66 1.21 12.16
N LYS A 202 1.52 0.00 12.73
CA LYS A 202 2.63 -0.97 12.87
C LYS A 202 3.22 -1.34 11.51
N THR A 203 2.38 -1.70 10.54
CA THR A 203 2.82 -2.10 9.20
C THR A 203 3.58 -0.97 8.50
N THR A 204 3.06 0.26 8.56
CA THR A 204 3.71 1.43 7.96
C THR A 204 5.06 1.71 8.61
N THR A 205 5.14 1.60 9.94
CA THR A 205 6.37 1.82 10.69
C THR A 205 7.42 0.74 10.40
N LEU A 206 7.04 -0.54 10.43
CA LEU A 206 7.94 -1.66 10.13
C LEU A 206 8.48 -1.60 8.69
N ALA A 207 7.62 -1.25 7.74
CA ALA A 207 8.02 -1.08 6.35
C ALA A 207 8.84 0.21 6.11
N ARG A 208 8.96 1.10 7.11
CA ARG A 208 9.55 2.44 6.96
C ARG A 208 8.99 3.20 5.77
N GLY A 209 7.67 3.01 5.52
CA GLY A 209 6.98 3.46 4.32
C GLY A 209 6.19 4.74 4.52
N CYS A 210 5.52 5.15 3.44
CA CYS A 210 4.44 6.12 3.45
C CYS A 210 3.11 5.38 3.46
N SER A 211 2.02 5.98 3.93
CA SER A 211 0.70 5.35 3.81
C SER A 211 -0.40 6.31 3.41
N ILE A 212 -1.33 5.78 2.63
CA ILE A 212 -2.60 6.45 2.31
C ILE A 212 -3.74 5.53 2.76
N VAL A 213 -4.59 6.04 3.62
CA VAL A 213 -5.78 5.33 4.11
C VAL A 213 -7.02 6.02 3.55
N VAL A 214 -7.87 5.27 2.88
CA VAL A 214 -9.23 5.71 2.55
C VAL A 214 -10.15 5.18 3.64
N SER A 215 -10.84 6.06 4.33
CA SER A 215 -11.81 5.68 5.35
C SER A 215 -12.86 6.78 5.55
N HIS A 216 -14.02 6.38 6.07
CA HIS A 216 -15.08 7.25 6.59
C HIS A 216 -15.22 7.11 8.12
N VAL A 217 -14.41 6.26 8.75
CA VAL A 217 -14.40 6.01 10.20
C VAL A 217 -13.41 6.97 10.85
N LEU A 218 -13.92 7.86 11.73
CA LEU A 218 -13.11 8.91 12.36
C LEU A 218 -11.93 8.37 13.17
N SER A 219 -12.13 7.30 13.95
CA SER A 219 -11.05 6.70 14.74
C SER A 219 -9.90 6.21 13.84
N THR A 220 -10.23 5.60 12.71
CA THR A 220 -9.23 5.14 11.73
C THR A 220 -8.44 6.32 11.15
N ILE A 221 -9.13 7.43 10.83
CA ILE A 221 -8.50 8.64 10.30
C ILE A 221 -7.53 9.23 11.32
N GLU A 222 -7.99 9.43 12.56
CA GLU A 222 -7.18 10.03 13.64
C GLU A 222 -5.96 9.20 14.00
N ARG A 223 -6.09 7.87 14.05
CA ARG A 223 -4.99 6.98 14.45
C ARG A 223 -4.00 6.69 13.34
N ALA A 224 -4.48 6.55 12.10
CA ALA A 224 -3.66 6.07 10.99
C ALA A 224 -3.04 7.19 10.14
N SER A 225 -3.41 8.46 10.34
CA SER A 225 -2.92 9.57 9.51
C SER A 225 -2.46 10.78 10.31
N GLU A 226 -1.60 11.58 9.69
CA GLU A 226 -1.10 12.87 10.19
C GLU A 226 -1.73 14.04 9.42
N ARG A 227 -2.24 13.78 8.22
CA ARG A 227 -2.89 14.76 7.34
C ARG A 227 -4.12 14.15 6.69
N VAL A 228 -5.17 14.95 6.58
CA VAL A 228 -6.43 14.61 5.91
C VAL A 228 -6.57 15.42 4.63
N VAL A 229 -7.05 14.79 3.57
CA VAL A 229 -7.31 15.39 2.25
C VAL A 229 -8.64 14.92 1.69
#